data_d680cf85941655992bee74b0450e726c
#
_entry.id   d680cf85941655992bee74b0450e726c
#
_cell.length_a   1.000
_cell.length_b   1.000
_cell.length_c   1.000
_cell.angle_alpha   90.00
_cell.angle_beta   90.00
_cell.angle_gamma   90.00
#
_symmetry.space_group_name_H-M   'P 1'
#
loop_
_entity.id
_entity.type
_entity.pdbx_description
1 polymer ?
#
loop_
_entity_poly.entity_id
_entity_poly.type
_entity_poly.pdbx_seq_one_letter_code
_entity_poly.pdbx_strand_id
1 'polypeptide(L)'
;TDIKPPIYHSLMEKHGYELNRLVIDNMEKKGVFSIKEGLEERMEKFFFDDTYGAAEKRLLKAAHYLATNWEFSIIYRLNSDSFGSRNYALEETRRNIENQIEEFMDIESVHKLLFNNNLKEFLNLVGQLRFQQRWAQSPRVPETSVLGHMLVVAILTYFCTEELGGCDRRVVNNFF
;
A
#
# COMPACT_ATOMS: atom_id res chain seq x y z
N THR A 1 -0.80 6.92 -4.69
CA THR A 1 -1.77 6.29 -5.58
C THR A 1 -2.28 7.32 -6.53
N ASP A 2 -1.76 7.26 -7.68
CA ASP A 2 -2.05 8.21 -8.73
C ASP A 2 -3.46 7.96 -9.25
N ILE A 3 -4.17 9.02 -9.58
CA ILE A 3 -5.34 8.92 -10.45
C ILE A 3 -4.81 8.35 -11.78
N LYS A 4 -4.86 7.03 -11.88
CA LYS A 4 -4.35 6.36 -13.07
C LYS A 4 -5.24 6.74 -14.24
N PRO A 5 -4.67 7.12 -15.38
CA PRO A 5 -5.48 7.41 -16.57
C PRO A 5 -6.42 6.23 -16.88
N PRO A 6 -7.63 6.46 -17.40
CA PRO A 6 -8.56 5.38 -17.77
C PRO A 6 -7.92 4.31 -18.64
N ILE A 7 -6.99 4.71 -19.52
CA ILE A 7 -6.23 3.79 -20.36
C ILE A 7 -5.38 2.80 -19.55
N TYR A 8 -4.86 3.19 -18.36
CA TYR A 8 -4.11 2.28 -17.52
C TYR A 8 -4.99 1.17 -16.96
N HIS A 9 -6.20 1.51 -16.49
CA HIS A 9 -7.15 0.51 -16.00
C HIS A 9 -7.52 -0.48 -17.09
N SER A 10 -7.84 0.01 -18.29
CA SER A 10 -8.13 -0.83 -19.44
C SER A 10 -6.94 -1.74 -19.83
N LEU A 11 -5.71 -1.23 -19.77
CA LEU A 11 -4.51 -2.04 -20.01
C LEU A 11 -4.30 -3.09 -18.95
N MET A 12 -4.53 -2.78 -17.66
CA MET A 12 -4.41 -3.74 -16.57
C MET A 12 -5.50 -4.83 -16.63
N GLU A 13 -6.72 -4.50 -16.98
CA GLU A 13 -7.76 -5.50 -17.22
C GLU A 13 -7.39 -6.45 -18.35
N LYS A 14 -6.83 -5.92 -19.43
CA LYS A 14 -6.50 -6.70 -20.63
C LYS A 14 -5.19 -7.46 -20.54
N HIS A 15 -4.18 -6.89 -19.89
CA HIS A 15 -2.80 -7.39 -19.90
C HIS A 15 -2.20 -7.59 -18.51
N GLY A 16 -3.00 -7.52 -17.44
CA GLY A 16 -2.51 -7.62 -16.06
C GLY A 16 -1.78 -8.93 -15.80
N TYR A 17 -2.26 -10.03 -16.37
CA TYR A 17 -1.59 -11.33 -16.24
C TYR A 17 -0.18 -11.31 -16.86
N GLU A 18 -0.06 -10.86 -18.11
CA GLU A 18 1.22 -10.81 -18.80
C GLU A 18 2.20 -9.84 -18.12
N LEU A 19 1.71 -8.70 -17.65
CA LEU A 19 2.53 -7.72 -16.93
C LEU A 19 3.05 -8.29 -15.61
N ASN A 20 2.20 -8.96 -14.83
CA ASN A 20 2.61 -9.63 -13.61
C ASN A 20 3.64 -10.74 -13.90
N ARG A 21 3.44 -11.53 -14.97
CA ARG A 21 4.40 -12.54 -15.39
C ARG A 21 5.77 -11.93 -15.72
N LEU A 22 5.80 -10.85 -16.51
CA LEU A 22 7.04 -10.14 -16.81
C LEU A 22 7.77 -9.63 -15.55
N VAL A 23 7.02 -9.17 -14.55
CA VAL A 23 7.61 -8.73 -13.26
C VAL A 23 8.24 -9.90 -12.54
N ILE A 24 7.54 -11.04 -12.40
CA ILE A 24 8.05 -12.24 -11.73
C ILE A 24 9.29 -12.77 -12.46
N ASP A 25 9.24 -12.92 -13.79
CA ASP A 25 10.38 -13.37 -14.61
C ASP A 25 11.62 -12.44 -14.45
N ASN A 26 11.39 -11.14 -14.33
CA ASN A 26 12.48 -10.19 -14.10
C ASN A 26 13.06 -10.30 -12.68
N MET A 27 12.24 -10.57 -11.68
CA MET A 27 12.70 -10.83 -10.30
C MET A 27 13.53 -12.11 -10.24
N GLU A 28 13.08 -13.17 -10.90
CA GLU A 28 13.83 -14.43 -11.03
C GLU A 28 15.20 -14.20 -11.68
N LYS A 29 15.23 -13.55 -12.85
CA LYS A 29 16.49 -13.22 -13.57
C LYS A 29 17.47 -12.41 -12.72
N LYS A 30 16.96 -11.58 -11.80
CA LYS A 30 17.78 -10.80 -10.87
C LYS A 30 18.16 -11.58 -9.61
N GLY A 31 17.76 -12.83 -9.46
CA GLY A 31 18.03 -13.66 -8.29
C GLY A 31 17.30 -13.21 -7.01
N VAL A 32 16.22 -12.42 -7.13
CA VAL A 32 15.47 -11.90 -5.97
C VAL A 32 14.92 -13.04 -5.13
N PHE A 33 14.50 -14.14 -5.74
CA PHE A 33 13.89 -15.27 -5.03
C PHE A 33 14.89 -16.13 -4.25
N SER A 34 16.20 -15.98 -4.50
CA SER A 34 17.24 -16.66 -3.70
C SER A 34 17.32 -16.17 -2.24
N ILE A 35 16.67 -15.05 -1.91
CA ILE A 35 16.65 -14.50 -0.56
C ILE A 35 15.96 -15.45 0.43
N LYS A 36 14.95 -16.22 -0.05
CA LYS A 36 14.20 -17.13 0.79
C LYS A 36 13.65 -18.30 -0.02
N GLU A 37 13.84 -19.51 0.50
CA GLU A 37 13.28 -20.74 -0.07
C GLU A 37 11.74 -20.64 -0.15
N GLY A 38 11.19 -21.06 -1.30
CA GLY A 38 9.75 -21.04 -1.57
C GLY A 38 9.13 -19.63 -1.76
N LEU A 39 9.94 -18.57 -1.81
CA LEU A 39 9.42 -17.21 -2.04
C LEU A 39 8.79 -17.08 -3.43
N GLU A 40 9.45 -17.63 -4.45
CA GLU A 40 8.97 -17.63 -5.84
C GLU A 40 7.59 -18.30 -5.95
N GLU A 41 7.45 -19.53 -5.45
CA GLU A 41 6.19 -20.26 -5.47
C GLU A 41 5.05 -19.49 -4.77
N ARG A 42 5.34 -18.86 -3.62
CA ARG A 42 4.34 -18.05 -2.91
C ARG A 42 3.95 -16.80 -3.68
N MET A 43 4.91 -16.15 -4.32
CA MET A 43 4.65 -14.97 -5.15
C MET A 43 3.83 -15.36 -6.39
N GLU A 44 4.17 -16.46 -7.06
CA GLU A 44 3.38 -16.98 -8.18
C GLU A 44 1.95 -17.30 -7.77
N LYS A 45 1.75 -18.05 -6.68
CA LYS A 45 0.42 -18.33 -6.14
C LYS A 45 -0.34 -17.05 -5.79
N PHE A 46 0.34 -16.07 -5.19
CA PHE A 46 -0.30 -14.81 -4.86
C PHE A 46 -0.81 -14.07 -6.09
N PHE A 47 -0.06 -14.02 -7.18
CA PHE A 47 -0.43 -13.26 -8.37
C PHE A 47 -1.33 -14.02 -9.35
N PHE A 48 -1.26 -15.37 -9.38
CA PHE A 48 -1.88 -16.14 -10.44
C PHE A 48 -2.89 -17.19 -9.96
N ASP A 49 -3.03 -17.41 -8.66
CA ASP A 49 -4.04 -18.30 -8.09
C ASP A 49 -5.03 -17.49 -7.23
N ASP A 50 -6.22 -17.22 -7.76
CA ASP A 50 -7.24 -16.42 -7.08
C ASP A 50 -7.77 -17.08 -5.80
N THR A 51 -7.58 -18.39 -5.64
CA THR A 51 -8.02 -19.13 -4.43
C THR A 51 -6.99 -19.06 -3.31
N TYR A 52 -5.73 -18.83 -3.64
CA TYR A 52 -4.64 -18.73 -2.66
C TYR A 52 -4.74 -17.45 -1.84
N GLY A 53 -5.00 -17.60 -0.56
CA GLY A 53 -5.12 -16.46 0.36
C GLY A 53 -6.23 -15.48 -0.02
N ALA A 54 -7.38 -15.97 -0.50
CA ALA A 54 -8.46 -15.11 -1.00
C ALA A 54 -8.96 -14.11 0.05
N ALA A 55 -9.07 -14.55 1.33
CA ALA A 55 -9.48 -13.68 2.42
C ALA A 55 -8.42 -12.60 2.73
N GLU A 56 -7.16 -12.97 2.74
CA GLU A 56 -6.03 -12.07 2.95
C GLU A 56 -5.88 -11.07 1.80
N LYS A 57 -6.04 -11.52 0.56
CA LYS A 57 -6.06 -10.64 -0.61
C LYS A 57 -7.19 -9.62 -0.54
N ARG A 58 -8.38 -10.08 -0.10
CA ARG A 58 -9.52 -9.20 0.08
C ARG A 58 -9.27 -8.16 1.18
N LEU A 59 -8.67 -8.57 2.30
CA LEU A 59 -8.30 -7.67 3.39
C LEU A 59 -7.21 -6.67 2.93
N LEU A 60 -6.19 -7.13 2.20
CA LEU A 60 -5.15 -6.27 1.63
C LEU A 60 -5.73 -5.21 0.68
N LYS A 61 -6.69 -5.62 -0.16
CA LYS A 61 -7.39 -4.71 -1.07
C LYS A 61 -8.21 -3.66 -0.29
N ALA A 62 -8.90 -4.08 0.77
CA ALA A 62 -9.62 -3.17 1.65
C ALA A 62 -8.68 -2.15 2.32
N ALA A 63 -7.56 -2.61 2.88
CA ALA A 63 -6.55 -1.74 3.49
C ALA A 63 -5.97 -0.74 2.48
N HIS A 64 -5.75 -1.16 1.23
CA HIS A 64 -5.33 -0.27 0.16
C HIS A 64 -6.34 0.87 -0.09
N TYR A 65 -7.63 0.56 -0.16
CA TYR A 65 -8.64 1.60 -0.35
C TYR A 65 -8.84 2.50 0.87
N LEU A 66 -8.68 1.98 2.09
CA LEU A 66 -8.68 2.80 3.30
C LEU A 66 -7.49 3.80 3.29
N ALA A 67 -6.30 3.34 2.89
CA ALA A 67 -5.13 4.20 2.75
C ALA A 67 -5.35 5.27 1.65
N THR A 68 -5.90 4.86 0.51
CA THR A 68 -6.26 5.78 -0.59
C THR A 68 -7.26 6.84 -0.12
N ASN A 69 -8.28 6.46 0.64
CA ASN A 69 -9.26 7.39 1.20
C ASN A 69 -8.60 8.40 2.16
N TRP A 70 -7.72 7.92 3.03
CA TRP A 70 -6.98 8.79 3.93
C TRP A 70 -6.11 9.80 3.16
N GLU A 71 -5.31 9.36 2.20
CA GLU A 71 -4.48 10.23 1.36
C GLU A 71 -5.33 11.23 0.57
N PHE A 72 -6.41 10.77 -0.05
CA PHE A 72 -7.31 11.61 -0.82
C PHE A 72 -8.00 12.66 0.06
N SER A 73 -8.32 12.34 1.30
CA SER A 73 -8.92 13.30 2.24
C SER A 73 -8.03 14.52 2.50
N ILE A 74 -6.71 14.35 2.44
CA ILE A 74 -5.74 15.44 2.57
C ILE A 74 -5.74 16.29 1.29
N ILE A 75 -5.68 15.65 0.13
CA ILE A 75 -5.70 16.32 -1.18
C ILE A 75 -7.00 17.08 -1.37
N TYR A 76 -8.13 16.45 -1.03
CA TYR A 76 -9.46 17.04 -1.15
C TYR A 76 -9.58 18.33 -0.33
N ARG A 77 -9.18 18.32 0.94
CA ARG A 77 -9.21 19.50 1.82
C ARG A 77 -8.36 20.65 1.32
N LEU A 78 -7.20 20.35 0.72
CA LEU A 78 -6.28 21.38 0.21
C LEU A 78 -6.75 22.00 -1.11
N ASN A 79 -7.62 21.33 -1.85
CA ASN A 79 -8.00 21.74 -3.21
C ASN A 79 -9.50 22.09 -3.34
N SER A 80 -10.36 21.71 -2.39
CA SER A 80 -11.79 21.94 -2.47
C SER A 80 -12.16 23.45 -2.47
N ASP A 81 -11.39 24.28 -1.77
CA ASP A 81 -11.67 25.70 -1.60
C ASP A 81 -10.94 26.61 -2.61
N SER A 82 -9.94 26.06 -3.34
CA SER A 82 -9.00 26.87 -4.12
C SER A 82 -9.53 27.34 -5.47
N PHE A 83 -10.61 26.79 -6.01
CA PHE A 83 -10.99 27.01 -7.40
C PHE A 83 -12.44 27.43 -7.65
N GLY A 84 -13.22 27.80 -6.66
CA GLY A 84 -14.56 28.44 -6.83
C GLY A 84 -15.55 27.75 -7.77
N SER A 85 -15.16 26.72 -8.48
CA SER A 85 -15.96 25.87 -9.34
C SER A 85 -15.84 24.43 -8.83
N ARG A 86 -16.98 23.75 -8.76
CA ARG A 86 -17.04 22.32 -8.42
C ARG A 86 -15.98 21.59 -9.24
N ASN A 87 -14.92 21.16 -8.56
CA ASN A 87 -13.89 20.35 -9.22
C ASN A 87 -14.49 18.97 -9.45
N TYR A 88 -15.08 18.80 -10.62
CA TYR A 88 -15.82 17.60 -11.00
C TYR A 88 -14.97 16.34 -10.86
N ALA A 89 -13.68 16.45 -11.18
CA ALA A 89 -12.75 15.35 -11.06
C ALA A 89 -12.49 14.92 -9.61
N LEU A 90 -12.44 15.87 -8.67
CA LEU A 90 -12.28 15.54 -7.25
C LEU A 90 -13.53 14.85 -6.69
N GLU A 91 -14.72 15.33 -7.06
CA GLU A 91 -15.98 14.72 -6.61
C GLU A 91 -16.19 13.32 -7.22
N GLU A 92 -15.82 13.14 -8.46
CA GLU A 92 -15.85 11.84 -9.11
C GLU A 92 -14.87 10.87 -8.45
N THR A 93 -13.64 11.31 -8.19
CA THR A 93 -12.63 10.51 -7.49
C THR A 93 -13.09 10.13 -6.09
N ARG A 94 -13.68 11.07 -5.34
CA ARG A 94 -14.25 10.80 -4.02
C ARG A 94 -15.30 9.70 -4.07
N ARG A 95 -16.27 9.81 -4.96
CA ARG A 95 -17.32 8.81 -5.14
C ARG A 95 -16.76 7.43 -5.54
N ASN A 96 -15.78 7.40 -6.40
CA ASN A 96 -15.16 6.13 -6.81
C ASN A 96 -14.45 5.45 -5.64
N ILE A 97 -13.75 6.20 -4.78
CA ILE A 97 -13.10 5.66 -3.58
C ILE A 97 -14.16 5.16 -2.58
N GLU A 98 -15.22 5.93 -2.34
CA GLU A 98 -16.32 5.54 -1.45
C GLU A 98 -16.99 4.24 -1.93
N ASN A 99 -17.32 4.15 -3.21
CA ASN A 99 -17.91 2.93 -3.80
C ASN A 99 -16.99 1.72 -3.65
N GLN A 100 -15.69 1.89 -3.83
CA GLN A 100 -14.72 0.80 -3.66
C GLN A 100 -14.61 0.33 -2.20
N ILE A 101 -14.71 1.25 -1.23
CA ILE A 101 -14.70 0.90 0.19
C ILE A 101 -16.00 0.17 0.58
N GLU A 102 -17.12 0.56 0.00
CA GLU A 102 -18.43 -0.06 0.27
C GLU A 102 -18.44 -1.55 0.00
N GLU A 103 -17.67 -2.03 -0.98
CA GLU A 103 -17.50 -3.46 -1.29
C GLU A 103 -16.91 -4.29 -0.12
N PHE A 104 -16.31 -3.62 0.88
CA PHE A 104 -15.63 -4.27 2.02
C PHE A 104 -16.29 -3.98 3.37
N MET A 105 -17.46 -3.33 3.39
CA MET A 105 -18.13 -2.93 4.64
C MET A 105 -18.68 -4.11 5.44
N ASP A 106 -18.80 -5.29 4.84
CA ASP A 106 -19.12 -6.55 5.52
C ASP A 106 -17.94 -7.07 6.38
N ILE A 107 -16.71 -6.57 6.16
CA ILE A 107 -15.57 -6.87 7.00
C ILE A 107 -15.61 -5.96 8.24
N GLU A 108 -15.95 -6.52 9.39
CA GLU A 108 -16.15 -5.76 10.64
C GLU A 108 -14.96 -4.84 10.99
N SER A 109 -13.72 -5.31 10.78
CA SER A 109 -12.52 -4.50 11.03
C SER A 109 -12.43 -3.30 10.10
N VAL A 110 -12.83 -3.42 8.84
CA VAL A 110 -12.83 -2.30 7.87
C VAL A 110 -13.83 -1.23 8.32
N HIS A 111 -15.04 -1.66 8.69
CA HIS A 111 -16.06 -0.75 9.21
C HIS A 111 -15.57 0.00 10.47
N LYS A 112 -14.99 -0.72 11.42
CA LYS A 112 -14.44 -0.11 12.64
C LYS A 112 -13.32 0.89 12.35
N LEU A 113 -12.40 0.56 11.45
CA LEU A 113 -11.26 1.41 11.12
C LEU A 113 -11.68 2.67 10.35
N LEU A 114 -12.65 2.57 9.45
CA LEU A 114 -13.13 3.71 8.67
C LEU A 114 -13.67 4.85 9.56
N PHE A 115 -14.31 4.50 10.68
CA PHE A 115 -14.89 5.47 11.61
C PHE A 115 -14.05 5.75 12.85
N ASN A 116 -12.83 5.18 12.93
CA ASN A 116 -11.94 5.37 14.07
C ASN A 116 -11.15 6.68 13.95
N ASN A 117 -11.55 7.69 14.70
CA ASN A 117 -10.87 8.99 14.71
C ASN A 117 -9.43 8.89 15.27
N ASN A 118 -9.17 8.05 16.26
CA ASN A 118 -7.83 7.89 16.82
C ASN A 118 -6.88 7.30 15.78
N LEU A 119 -7.35 6.36 14.94
CA LEU A 119 -6.56 5.84 13.83
C LEU A 119 -6.27 6.93 12.80
N LYS A 120 -7.24 7.78 12.47
CA LYS A 120 -7.02 8.91 11.55
C LYS A 120 -5.95 9.87 12.07
N GLU A 121 -6.00 10.21 13.36
CA GLU A 121 -4.97 11.06 13.98
C GLU A 121 -3.60 10.38 13.98
N PHE A 122 -3.54 9.09 14.30
CA PHE A 122 -2.30 8.32 14.21
C PHE A 122 -1.74 8.30 12.78
N LEU A 123 -2.56 8.04 11.76
CA LEU A 123 -2.13 8.06 10.36
C LEU A 123 -1.66 9.45 9.93
N ASN A 124 -2.31 10.51 10.40
CA ASN A 124 -1.87 11.88 10.14
C ASN A 124 -0.48 12.15 10.74
N LEU A 125 -0.24 11.68 11.96
CA LEU A 125 1.05 11.81 12.64
C LEU A 125 2.15 11.03 11.89
N VAL A 126 1.90 9.75 11.60
CA VAL A 126 2.83 8.91 10.83
C VAL A 126 3.08 9.48 9.44
N GLY A 127 2.03 9.97 8.79
CA GLY A 127 2.12 10.58 7.46
C GLY A 127 3.05 11.80 7.41
N GLN A 128 3.26 12.51 8.53
CA GLN A 128 4.20 13.63 8.59
C GLN A 128 5.67 13.18 8.42
N LEU A 129 5.99 11.93 8.76
CA LEU A 129 7.35 11.38 8.61
C LEU A 129 7.83 11.36 7.15
N ARG A 130 6.93 11.42 6.17
CA ARG A 130 7.29 11.53 4.75
C ARG A 130 7.99 12.85 4.40
N PHE A 131 7.75 13.91 5.18
CA PHE A 131 8.37 15.23 4.99
C PHE A 131 9.67 15.38 5.77
N GLN A 132 9.96 14.49 6.72
CA GLN A 132 11.19 14.49 7.47
C GLN A 132 12.28 13.80 6.66
N GLN A 133 13.28 14.56 6.29
CA GLN A 133 14.40 14.06 5.49
C GLN A 133 15.49 13.51 6.40
N ARG A 134 16.02 12.35 6.02
CA ARG A 134 17.24 11.79 6.61
C ARG A 134 18.47 12.39 5.90
N TRP A 135 19.60 12.46 6.64
CA TRP A 135 20.86 12.96 6.10
C TRP A 135 20.78 14.41 5.60
N ALA A 136 19.94 15.24 6.24
CA ALA A 136 19.66 16.60 5.80
C ALA A 136 20.91 17.48 5.65
N GLN A 137 21.97 17.17 6.36
CA GLN A 137 23.24 17.91 6.34
C GLN A 137 24.28 17.33 5.37
N SER A 138 23.95 16.28 4.64
CA SER A 138 24.86 15.63 3.69
C SER A 138 24.33 15.77 2.27
N PRO A 139 25.19 15.99 1.26
CA PRO A 139 24.79 15.89 -0.13
C PRO A 139 24.19 14.50 -0.37
N ARG A 140 23.00 14.44 -0.96
CA ARG A 140 22.29 13.20 -1.21
C ARG A 140 21.47 13.25 -2.48
N VAL A 141 21.55 12.16 -3.23
CA VAL A 141 20.67 11.83 -4.33
C VAL A 141 20.56 10.29 -4.35
N PRO A 142 19.37 9.72 -4.26
CA PRO A 142 18.05 10.33 -4.10
C PRO A 142 17.76 10.84 -2.69
N GLU A 143 16.72 11.65 -2.55
CA GLU A 143 16.19 12.04 -1.25
C GLU A 143 15.62 10.85 -0.49
N THR A 144 15.87 10.80 0.82
CA THR A 144 15.38 9.74 1.69
C THR A 144 14.57 10.35 2.84
N SER A 145 13.33 9.87 3.01
CA SER A 145 12.46 10.27 4.11
C SER A 145 12.56 9.31 5.29
N VAL A 146 12.16 9.78 6.48
CA VAL A 146 12.05 8.92 7.66
C VAL A 146 11.03 7.80 7.42
N LEU A 147 9.89 8.10 6.79
CA LEU A 147 8.87 7.09 6.47
C LEU A 147 9.41 6.01 5.52
N GLY A 148 10.13 6.41 4.47
CA GLY A 148 10.76 5.45 3.54
C GLY A 148 11.79 4.56 4.23
N HIS A 149 12.56 5.13 5.17
CA HIS A 149 13.48 4.34 5.99
C HIS A 149 12.74 3.31 6.86
N MET A 150 11.66 3.71 7.53
CA MET A 150 10.86 2.79 8.35
C MET A 150 10.32 1.62 7.53
N LEU A 151 9.88 1.85 6.29
CA LEU A 151 9.47 0.78 5.38
C LEU A 151 10.61 -0.22 5.12
N VAL A 152 11.83 0.28 4.86
CA VAL A 152 13.00 -0.60 4.65
C VAL A 152 13.32 -1.40 5.92
N VAL A 153 13.25 -0.75 7.09
CA VAL A 153 13.44 -1.44 8.38
C VAL A 153 12.39 -2.56 8.54
N ALA A 154 11.11 -2.29 8.22
CA ALA A 154 10.04 -3.28 8.28
C ALA A 154 10.35 -4.51 7.41
N ILE A 155 10.73 -4.28 6.16
CA ILE A 155 11.08 -5.35 5.21
C ILE A 155 12.26 -6.18 5.73
N LEU A 156 13.34 -5.53 6.18
CA LEU A 156 14.52 -6.22 6.69
C LEU A 156 14.18 -7.02 7.97
N THR A 157 13.40 -6.43 8.87
CA THR A 157 12.96 -7.12 10.08
C THR A 157 12.14 -8.35 9.75
N TYR A 158 11.23 -8.27 8.77
CA TYR A 158 10.45 -9.42 8.32
C TYR A 158 11.37 -10.58 7.88
N PHE A 159 12.37 -10.33 7.03
CA PHE A 159 13.30 -11.37 6.59
C PHE A 159 14.18 -11.91 7.73
N CYS A 160 14.71 -11.03 8.59
CA CYS A 160 15.51 -11.46 9.73
C CYS A 160 14.74 -12.33 10.72
N THR A 161 13.47 -12.01 11.00
CA THR A 161 12.65 -12.79 11.93
C THR A 161 12.24 -14.14 11.39
N GLU A 162 12.10 -14.26 10.07
CA GLU A 162 11.81 -15.53 9.41
C GLU A 162 13.00 -16.52 9.51
N GLU A 163 14.23 -16.00 9.52
CA GLU A 163 15.44 -16.83 9.65
C GLU A 163 15.73 -17.25 11.10
N LEU A 164 15.38 -16.43 12.08
CA LEU A 164 15.73 -16.64 13.48
C LEU A 164 14.94 -17.75 14.18
N GLY A 165 13.92 -18.32 13.56
CA GLY A 165 13.25 -19.56 13.99
C GLY A 165 12.74 -19.61 15.44
N GLY A 166 12.59 -18.51 16.13
CA GLY A 166 12.18 -18.45 17.54
C GLY A 166 11.72 -17.06 17.97
N CYS A 167 11.61 -16.14 17.05
CA CYS A 167 11.16 -14.79 17.34
C CYS A 167 9.66 -14.73 17.62
N ASP A 168 9.27 -14.05 18.71
CA ASP A 168 7.87 -13.77 18.97
C ASP A 168 7.35 -12.73 17.97
N ARG A 169 6.65 -13.22 16.96
CA ARG A 169 6.07 -12.37 15.90
C ARG A 169 5.16 -11.27 16.43
N ARG A 170 4.55 -11.46 17.61
CA ARG A 170 3.71 -10.41 18.23
C ARG A 170 4.53 -9.22 18.65
N VAL A 171 5.75 -9.45 19.17
CA VAL A 171 6.66 -8.34 19.52
C VAL A 171 7.08 -7.57 18.28
N VAL A 172 7.42 -8.27 17.20
CA VAL A 172 7.78 -7.64 15.91
C VAL A 172 6.61 -6.86 15.33
N ASN A 173 5.42 -7.46 15.31
CA ASN A 173 4.23 -6.79 14.78
C ASN A 173 3.81 -5.56 15.59
N ASN A 174 4.14 -5.50 16.88
CA ASN A 174 3.88 -4.31 17.70
C ASN A 174 4.87 -3.17 17.46
N PHE A 175 5.96 -3.43 16.73
CA PHE A 175 6.94 -2.41 16.34
C PHE A 175 6.52 -1.64 15.08
N PHE A 176 5.66 -2.21 14.26
CA PHE A 176 5.11 -1.63 13.03
C PHE A 176 3.69 -1.17 13.24
#